data_bf56e8f790f50a908a64e081ee15c2bd
#
_entry.id   bf56e8f790f50a908a64e081ee15c2bd
#
_cell.length_a   1.000
_cell.length_b   1.000
_cell.length_c   1.000
_cell.angle_alpha   90.00
_cell.angle_beta   90.00
_cell.angle_gamma   90.00
#
_symmetry.space_group_name_H-M   'P 1'
#
loop_
_entity.id
_entity.type
_entity.pdbx_description
1 polymer ?
#
loop_
_entity_poly.entity_id
_entity_poly.type
_entity_poly.pdbx_seq_one_letter_code
_entity_poly.pdbx_strand_id
1 'polypeptide(L)'
;MPNETAPAHRHVAFAMRFIIEGEGGFTAVHGRRIKMRRGDVILTPTMNWHDHGKDGSGPMIWLDGLDLPNFRHFPVHFVEQYEKPRYPAEDVDTCVSPIVFPWSRMKADLDSAEQDWVSKPYLKADGREGMAIYLCARFNNTSWD
;
A
#
# COMPACT_ATOMS: atom_id res chain seq x y z
N MET A 1 11.97 11.61 -7.96
CA MET A 1 13.25 12.35 -7.88
C MET A 1 13.29 13.16 -6.60
N PRO A 2 14.45 13.69 -6.13
CA PRO A 2 14.47 14.54 -4.94
C PRO A 2 13.54 15.75 -5.10
N ASN A 3 12.76 16.05 -4.05
CA ASN A 3 11.80 17.16 -4.00
C ASN A 3 10.66 17.08 -5.03
N GLU A 4 10.46 15.93 -5.66
CA GLU A 4 9.33 15.70 -6.56
C GLU A 4 8.04 15.54 -5.76
N THR A 5 6.95 16.07 -6.31
CA THR A 5 5.63 16.03 -5.68
C THR A 5 4.59 15.58 -6.70
N ALA A 6 3.78 14.60 -6.34
CA ALA A 6 2.52 14.34 -7.02
C ALA A 6 1.44 15.20 -6.35
N PRO A 7 0.79 16.12 -7.08
CA PRO A 7 -0.19 17.05 -6.52
C PRO A 7 -1.38 16.34 -5.87
N ALA A 8 -1.97 17.00 -4.88
CA ALA A 8 -3.11 16.48 -4.17
C ALA A 8 -4.33 16.28 -5.07
N HIS A 9 -4.87 15.08 -5.03
CA HIS A 9 -6.04 14.67 -5.81
C HIS A 9 -6.81 13.56 -5.10
N ARG A 10 -7.99 13.23 -5.61
CA ARG A 10 -8.77 12.07 -5.20
C ARG A 10 -9.40 11.37 -6.40
N HIS A 11 -9.64 10.09 -6.28
CA HIS A 11 -10.28 9.29 -7.33
C HIS A 11 -11.06 8.12 -6.73
N VAL A 12 -11.96 7.54 -7.53
CA VAL A 12 -12.78 6.40 -7.11
C VAL A 12 -11.97 5.12 -6.96
N ALA A 13 -10.91 4.94 -7.76
CA ALA A 13 -10.07 3.77 -7.64
C ALA A 13 -9.39 3.71 -6.27
N PHE A 14 -9.38 2.53 -5.67
CA PHE A 14 -8.51 2.22 -4.54
C PHE A 14 -7.07 2.10 -5.01
N ALA A 15 -6.12 2.49 -4.18
CA ALA A 15 -4.70 2.30 -4.46
C ALA A 15 -3.97 1.66 -3.28
N MET A 16 -2.99 0.83 -3.60
CA MET A 16 -2.05 0.23 -2.66
C MET A 16 -0.64 0.58 -3.10
N ARG A 17 0.23 0.95 -2.16
CA ARG A 17 1.65 1.18 -2.38
C ARG A 17 2.48 0.18 -1.62
N PHE A 18 3.35 -0.53 -2.33
CA PHE A 18 4.38 -1.38 -1.75
C PHE A 18 5.75 -0.70 -1.90
N ILE A 19 6.41 -0.42 -0.80
CA ILE A 19 7.66 0.33 -0.77
C ILE A 19 8.82 -0.60 -1.02
N ILE A 20 9.53 -0.39 -2.13
CA ILE A 20 10.63 -1.25 -2.59
C ILE A 20 11.96 -0.77 -2.05
N GLU A 21 12.27 0.54 -2.21
CA GLU A 21 13.60 1.08 -1.90
C GLU A 21 13.56 2.59 -1.70
N GLY A 22 14.55 3.11 -0.97
CA GLY A 22 14.77 4.53 -0.75
C GLY A 22 14.30 5.03 0.60
N GLU A 23 14.54 6.31 0.84
CA GLU A 23 14.21 7.00 2.08
C GLU A 23 13.64 8.40 1.82
N GLY A 24 12.92 8.95 2.81
CA GLY A 24 12.37 10.30 2.77
C GLY A 24 11.10 10.44 1.91
N GLY A 25 10.62 9.36 1.29
CA GLY A 25 9.31 9.36 0.66
C GLY A 25 8.19 9.44 1.68
N PHE A 26 7.09 10.08 1.29
CA PHE A 26 5.87 10.11 2.09
C PHE A 26 4.63 10.10 1.19
N THR A 27 3.54 9.62 1.75
CA THR A 27 2.20 9.81 1.22
C THR A 27 1.34 10.49 2.27
N ALA A 28 0.59 11.51 1.87
CA ALA A 28 -0.42 12.11 2.72
C ALA A 28 -1.79 11.59 2.27
N VAL A 29 -2.54 10.98 3.18
CA VAL A 29 -3.86 10.42 2.90
C VAL A 29 -4.85 10.95 3.92
N HIS A 30 -5.84 11.67 3.44
CA HIS A 30 -6.94 12.21 4.24
C HIS A 30 -6.46 12.92 5.54
N GLY A 31 -5.49 13.83 5.39
CA GLY A 31 -4.94 14.62 6.49
C GLY A 31 -3.84 13.93 7.32
N ARG A 32 -3.42 12.73 6.94
CA ARG A 32 -2.37 11.97 7.63
C ARG A 32 -1.16 11.82 6.74
N ARG A 33 -0.03 12.39 7.13
CA ARG A 33 1.24 12.26 6.44
C ARG A 33 2.01 11.05 6.96
N ILE A 34 2.22 10.09 6.09
CA ILE A 34 2.78 8.76 6.38
C ILE A 34 4.15 8.68 5.74
N LYS A 35 5.20 8.48 6.54
CA LYS A 35 6.55 8.22 6.04
C LYS A 35 6.63 6.82 5.46
N MET A 36 7.13 6.71 4.24
CA MET A 36 7.34 5.45 3.54
C MET A 36 8.63 4.79 3.99
N ARG A 37 8.55 3.52 4.38
CA ARG A 37 9.71 2.70 4.73
C ARG A 37 9.73 1.44 3.89
N ARG A 38 10.91 0.95 3.55
CA ARG A 38 11.07 -0.27 2.74
C ARG A 38 10.28 -1.44 3.32
N GLY A 39 9.52 -2.11 2.48
CA GLY A 39 8.69 -3.25 2.82
C GLY A 39 7.29 -2.90 3.35
N ASP A 40 7.02 -1.62 3.68
CA ASP A 40 5.69 -1.21 4.10
C ASP A 40 4.69 -1.31 2.94
N VAL A 41 3.45 -1.63 3.29
CA VAL A 41 2.29 -1.48 2.41
C VAL A 41 1.41 -0.35 2.95
N ILE A 42 1.06 0.58 2.08
CA ILE A 42 0.23 1.74 2.42
C ILE A 42 -0.98 1.79 1.49
N LEU A 43 -2.15 1.94 2.06
CA LEU A 43 -3.40 2.00 1.32
C LEU A 43 -3.85 3.45 1.11
N THR A 44 -4.45 3.70 -0.05
CA THR A 44 -5.23 4.92 -0.31
C THR A 44 -6.66 4.50 -0.61
N PRO A 45 -7.57 4.59 0.37
CA PRO A 45 -8.97 4.24 0.16
C PRO A 45 -9.64 5.14 -0.88
N THR A 46 -10.70 4.60 -1.50
CA THR A 46 -11.53 5.29 -2.48
C THR A 46 -11.93 6.70 -2.00
N MET A 47 -11.79 7.69 -2.90
CA MET A 47 -12.19 9.08 -2.69
C MET A 47 -11.48 9.84 -1.57
N ASN A 48 -10.45 9.27 -0.95
CA ASN A 48 -9.65 10.04 0.00
C ASN A 48 -8.68 10.99 -0.72
N TRP A 49 -8.63 12.23 -0.27
CA TRP A 49 -7.60 13.18 -0.72
C TRP A 49 -6.23 12.64 -0.40
N HIS A 50 -5.35 12.63 -1.38
CA HIS A 50 -3.97 12.18 -1.19
C HIS A 50 -3.00 12.91 -2.09
N ASP A 51 -1.76 12.99 -1.62
CA ASP A 51 -0.60 13.47 -2.35
C ASP A 51 0.65 12.67 -1.98
N HIS A 52 1.69 12.80 -2.78
CA HIS A 52 2.96 12.12 -2.54
C HIS A 52 4.10 13.09 -2.71
N GLY A 53 5.17 12.85 -1.97
CA GLY A 53 6.37 13.64 -2.10
C GLY A 53 7.59 12.91 -1.58
N LYS A 54 8.72 13.54 -1.81
CA LYS A 54 10.03 13.04 -1.43
C LYS A 54 10.84 14.17 -0.81
N ASP A 55 11.17 14.01 0.46
CA ASP A 55 12.10 14.88 1.17
C ASP A 55 13.54 14.34 1.03
N GLY A 56 14.52 15.26 1.00
CA GLY A 56 15.93 14.92 0.97
C GLY A 56 16.43 14.40 -0.39
N SER A 57 17.66 13.87 -0.39
CA SER A 57 18.38 13.37 -1.57
C SER A 57 18.11 11.89 -1.83
N GLY A 58 18.46 11.42 -3.02
CA GLY A 58 18.31 10.03 -3.44
C GLY A 58 16.95 9.67 -4.02
N PRO A 59 16.83 8.52 -4.67
CA PRO A 59 15.59 8.03 -5.23
C PRO A 59 14.67 7.42 -4.17
N MET A 60 13.40 7.31 -4.51
CA MET A 60 12.42 6.49 -3.80
C MET A 60 11.67 5.64 -4.82
N ILE A 61 11.55 4.35 -4.57
CA ILE A 61 10.92 3.40 -5.49
C ILE A 61 9.81 2.67 -4.76
N TRP A 62 8.62 2.72 -5.31
CA TRP A 62 7.47 1.93 -4.85
C TRP A 62 6.66 1.40 -6.02
N LEU A 63 5.89 0.36 -5.78
CA LEU A 63 4.91 -0.18 -6.70
C LEU A 63 3.53 0.34 -6.32
N ASP A 64 2.83 0.94 -7.25
CA ASP A 64 1.41 1.26 -7.09
C ASP A 64 0.55 0.17 -7.75
N GLY A 65 -0.37 -0.39 -6.99
CA GLY A 65 -1.44 -1.25 -7.47
C GLY A 65 -2.78 -0.53 -7.35
N LEU A 66 -3.55 -0.48 -8.42
CA LEU A 66 -4.87 0.14 -8.44
C LEU A 66 -5.91 -0.81 -9.03
N ASP A 67 -7.14 -0.74 -8.54
CA ASP A 67 -8.30 -1.41 -9.13
C ASP A 67 -8.94 -0.60 -10.28
N LEU A 68 -8.21 0.36 -10.83
CA LEU A 68 -8.60 1.24 -11.93
C LEU A 68 -9.23 0.49 -13.13
N PRO A 69 -8.79 -0.71 -13.53
CA PRO A 69 -9.42 -1.45 -14.63
C PRO A 69 -10.93 -1.66 -14.45
N ASN A 70 -11.39 -1.85 -13.20
CA ASN A 70 -12.82 -2.03 -12.91
C ASN A 70 -13.62 -0.77 -13.28
N PHE A 71 -13.10 0.41 -12.97
CA PHE A 71 -13.74 1.70 -13.23
C PHE A 71 -13.63 2.15 -14.70
N ARG A 72 -12.69 1.57 -15.44
CA ARG A 72 -12.61 1.74 -16.89
C ARG A 72 -13.61 0.84 -17.62
N HIS A 73 -13.81 -0.36 -17.10
CA HIS A 73 -14.80 -1.29 -17.65
C HIS A 73 -16.23 -0.80 -17.42
N PHE A 74 -16.54 -0.38 -16.23
CA PHE A 74 -17.76 0.37 -15.90
C PHE A 74 -17.41 1.86 -15.92
N PRO A 75 -17.93 2.69 -16.86
CA PRO A 75 -17.48 4.06 -17.09
C PRO A 75 -17.89 5.01 -15.95
N VAL A 76 -17.45 4.73 -14.75
CA VAL A 76 -17.69 5.49 -13.51
C VAL A 76 -16.40 6.06 -12.94
N HIS A 77 -15.37 6.20 -13.77
CA HIS A 77 -14.10 6.77 -13.36
C HIS A 77 -14.25 8.26 -13.06
N PHE A 78 -13.80 8.66 -11.89
CA PHE A 78 -13.80 10.05 -11.44
C PHE A 78 -12.46 10.40 -10.82
N VAL A 79 -11.94 11.58 -11.18
CA VAL A 79 -10.73 12.18 -10.60
C VAL A 79 -10.98 13.65 -10.34
N GLU A 80 -10.58 14.14 -9.19
CA GLU A 80 -10.66 15.53 -8.81
C GLU A 80 -9.31 16.02 -8.29
N GLN A 81 -8.86 17.18 -8.77
CA GLN A 81 -7.64 17.83 -8.28
C GLN A 81 -7.99 18.74 -7.11
N TYR A 82 -7.12 18.77 -6.13
CA TYR A 82 -7.23 19.74 -5.03
C TYR A 82 -6.75 21.11 -5.50
N GLU A 83 -7.30 22.19 -4.94
CA GLU A 83 -6.97 23.57 -5.34
C GLU A 83 -5.51 23.96 -5.09
N LYS A 84 -4.83 23.27 -4.15
CA LYS A 84 -3.43 23.50 -3.79
C LYS A 84 -2.60 22.24 -4.09
N PRO A 85 -1.28 22.38 -4.28
CA PRO A 85 -0.41 21.23 -4.54
C PRO A 85 -0.43 20.18 -3.42
N ARG A 86 -0.76 20.59 -2.19
CA ARG A 86 -0.82 19.73 -1.01
C ARG A 86 -2.17 19.81 -0.33
N TYR A 87 -2.70 18.68 0.07
CA TYR A 87 -3.81 18.61 1.03
C TYR A 87 -3.24 18.77 2.45
N PRO A 88 -3.91 19.56 3.33
CA PRO A 88 -3.46 19.72 4.71
C PRO A 88 -3.31 18.36 5.42
N ALA A 89 -2.13 18.10 5.98
CA ALA A 89 -1.85 16.82 6.64
C ALA A 89 -0.82 16.99 7.76
N GLU A 90 -0.97 16.17 8.80
CA GLU A 90 -0.09 16.09 9.94
C GLU A 90 0.67 14.77 9.94
N ASP A 91 1.91 14.78 10.42
CA ASP A 91 2.71 13.57 10.59
C ASP A 91 2.02 12.63 11.59
N VAL A 92 1.88 11.36 11.23
CA VAL A 92 1.29 10.35 12.09
C VAL A 92 2.27 9.21 12.36
N ASP A 93 2.09 8.55 13.50
CA ASP A 93 2.77 7.29 13.76
C ASP A 93 2.22 6.21 12.81
N THR A 94 3.11 5.72 11.94
CA THR A 94 2.77 4.70 10.95
C THR A 94 2.38 3.37 11.58
N CYS A 95 2.84 3.09 12.80
CA CYS A 95 2.56 1.81 13.47
C CYS A 95 1.10 1.66 13.95
N VAL A 96 0.38 2.78 14.09
CA VAL A 96 -1.02 2.79 14.56
C VAL A 96 -2.03 3.22 13.48
N SER A 97 -1.56 3.54 12.28
CA SER A 97 -2.44 3.94 11.19
C SER A 97 -3.18 2.73 10.61
N PRO A 98 -4.52 2.78 10.46
CA PRO A 98 -5.31 1.66 9.93
C PRO A 98 -5.07 1.38 8.45
N ILE A 99 -4.43 2.30 7.74
CA ILE A 99 -4.12 2.18 6.30
C ILE A 99 -2.65 1.83 6.03
N VAL A 100 -1.87 1.54 7.08
CA VAL A 100 -0.46 1.17 6.96
C VAL A 100 -0.24 -0.23 7.53
N PHE A 101 0.48 -1.05 6.76
CA PHE A 101 0.95 -2.35 7.19
C PHE A 101 2.48 -2.31 7.26
N PRO A 102 3.06 -1.99 8.44
CA PRO A 102 4.50 -1.85 8.59
C PRO A 102 5.20 -3.19 8.39
N TRP A 103 6.28 -3.19 7.61
CA TRP A 103 7.07 -4.39 7.35
C TRP A 103 7.56 -5.06 8.64
N SER A 104 7.99 -4.25 9.61
CA SER A 104 8.46 -4.77 10.90
C SER A 104 7.43 -5.66 11.60
N ARG A 105 6.14 -5.29 11.55
CA ARG A 105 5.05 -6.10 12.11
C ARG A 105 4.76 -7.31 11.23
N MET A 106 4.61 -7.10 9.92
CA MET A 106 4.35 -8.18 8.98
C MET A 106 5.47 -9.25 9.02
N LYS A 107 6.73 -8.80 9.11
CA LYS A 107 7.86 -9.72 9.24
C LYS A 107 7.80 -10.54 10.53
N ALA A 108 7.50 -9.92 11.65
CA ALA A 108 7.35 -10.63 12.92
C ALA A 108 6.24 -11.69 12.88
N ASP A 109 5.09 -11.34 12.26
CA ASP A 109 3.97 -12.26 12.07
C ASP A 109 4.35 -13.42 11.14
N LEU A 110 5.10 -13.15 10.06
CA LEU A 110 5.60 -14.17 9.13
C LEU A 110 6.62 -15.08 9.80
N ASP A 111 7.59 -14.51 10.52
CA ASP A 111 8.61 -15.28 11.24
C ASP A 111 7.97 -16.20 12.31
N SER A 112 6.92 -15.74 12.98
CA SER A 112 6.17 -16.55 13.94
C SER A 112 5.35 -17.67 13.28
N ALA A 113 4.87 -17.43 12.06
CA ALA A 113 4.10 -18.40 11.29
C ALA A 113 4.97 -19.39 10.50
N GLU A 114 6.29 -19.21 10.47
CA GLU A 114 7.21 -20.08 9.73
C GLU A 114 7.12 -21.55 10.18
N GLN A 115 6.74 -21.80 11.44
CA GLN A 115 6.53 -23.13 11.97
C GLN A 115 5.22 -23.80 11.52
N ASP A 116 4.28 -23.00 10.99
CA ASP A 116 2.95 -23.46 10.56
C ASP A 116 2.83 -23.58 9.03
N TRP A 117 3.95 -23.49 8.30
CA TRP A 117 3.96 -23.60 6.85
C TRP A 117 3.59 -25.02 6.41
N VAL A 118 2.37 -25.18 5.93
CA VAL A 118 1.94 -26.42 5.30
C VAL A 118 2.00 -26.24 3.80
N SER A 119 3.05 -26.81 3.17
CA SER A 119 3.05 -26.99 1.73
C SER A 119 2.00 -28.03 1.38
N LYS A 120 0.94 -27.63 0.66
CA LYS A 120 -0.07 -28.57 0.17
C LYS A 120 0.24 -28.94 -1.28
N PRO A 121 0.43 -30.22 -1.57
CA PRO A 121 0.49 -30.66 -2.97
C PRO A 121 -0.86 -30.38 -3.65
N TYR A 122 -0.82 -29.93 -4.89
CA TYR A 122 -2.00 -29.78 -5.73
C TYR A 122 -1.76 -30.44 -7.09
N LEU A 123 -2.82 -30.97 -7.66
CA LEU A 123 -2.78 -31.51 -9.03
C LEU A 123 -2.95 -30.37 -10.02
N LYS A 124 -1.99 -30.24 -10.92
CA LYS A 124 -2.12 -29.38 -12.10
C LYS A 124 -3.14 -29.96 -13.08
N ALA A 125 -3.66 -29.14 -13.99
CA ALA A 125 -4.60 -29.59 -15.03
C ALA A 125 -4.02 -30.66 -15.94
N ASP A 126 -2.71 -30.82 -16.04
CA ASP A 126 -1.99 -31.85 -16.79
C ASP A 126 -1.71 -33.13 -15.99
N GLY A 127 -2.27 -33.26 -14.77
CA GLY A 127 -2.12 -34.41 -13.89
C GLY A 127 -0.81 -34.50 -13.15
N ARG A 128 0.10 -33.52 -13.28
CA ARG A 128 1.35 -33.48 -12.52
C ARG A 128 1.14 -32.84 -11.15
N GLU A 129 1.87 -33.36 -10.15
CA GLU A 129 1.91 -32.71 -8.84
C GLU A 129 2.67 -31.39 -8.89
N GLY A 130 2.09 -30.37 -8.30
CA GLY A 130 2.72 -29.07 -8.09
C GLY A 130 2.72 -28.76 -6.58
N MET A 131 3.66 -27.94 -6.16
CA MET A 131 3.68 -27.42 -4.80
C MET A 131 3.23 -25.95 -4.83
N ALA A 132 2.12 -25.66 -4.16
CA ALA A 132 1.69 -24.28 -3.94
C ALA A 132 2.21 -23.83 -2.57
N ILE A 133 3.03 -22.79 -2.58
CA ILE A 133 3.43 -22.09 -1.36
C ILE A 133 2.44 -20.94 -1.18
N TYR A 134 1.55 -21.05 -0.21
CA TYR A 134 0.64 -19.96 0.15
C TYR A 134 1.30 -19.09 1.19
N LEU A 135 1.77 -17.90 0.79
CA LEU A 135 2.07 -16.82 1.71
C LEU A 135 0.74 -16.19 2.15
N CYS A 136 0.11 -16.75 3.15
CA CYS A 136 -1.03 -16.13 3.80
C CYS A 136 -0.52 -15.28 4.96
N ALA A 137 -0.21 -14.01 4.72
CA ALA A 137 -0.22 -13.04 5.79
C ALA A 137 -1.67 -12.89 6.26
N ARG A 138 -2.03 -13.46 7.41
CA ARG A 138 -3.30 -13.18 8.08
C ARG A 138 -3.23 -11.76 8.61
N PHE A 139 -3.87 -10.85 7.93
CA PHE A 139 -4.19 -9.55 8.49
C PHE A 139 -5.29 -9.76 9.54
N ASN A 140 -4.91 -9.96 10.78
CA ASN A 140 -5.85 -9.92 11.89
C ASN A 140 -6.26 -8.46 12.09
N ASN A 141 -7.25 -8.03 11.34
CA ASN A 141 -7.94 -6.77 11.57
C ASN A 141 -9.02 -7.04 12.63
N THR A 142 -8.65 -6.99 13.90
CA THR A 142 -9.56 -7.21 15.03
C THR A 142 -10.21 -5.92 15.52
N SER A 143 -10.40 -4.94 14.67
CA SER A 143 -11.07 -3.68 15.05
C SER A 143 -11.91 -3.10 13.91
N TRP A 144 -12.98 -3.82 13.58
CA TRP A 144 -14.17 -3.24 12.95
C TRP A 144 -15.36 -3.60 13.85
N ASP A 145 -15.45 -2.94 14.99
CA ASP A 145 -16.70 -2.74 15.75
C ASP A 145 -17.08 -1.27 15.65
#